data_105ece8bd7dec42dc3bc40fba645452f
#
_entry.id   105ece8bd7dec42dc3bc40fba645452f
#
_cell.length_a   1.000
_cell.length_b   1.000
_cell.length_c   1.000
_cell.angle_alpha   90.00
_cell.angle_beta   90.00
_cell.angle_gamma   90.00
#
_symmetry.space_group_name_H-M   'P 1'
#
loop_
_entity.id
_entity.type
_entity.pdbx_description
1 polymer ?
#
loop_
_entity_poly.entity_id
_entity_poly.type
_entity_poly.pdbx_seq_one_letter_code
_entity_poly.pdbx_strand_id
1 'polypeptide(L)'
;IGDASTHERLRELEKSDDPRFDRDLWASLATTGVLGAFVPEAHGGAGLDLVALGAVLEHAGRSAAAVPLWETLGLGLPAIAQFAPEALAASVLPGVADGSTVLTAAWHEDGGEPDAPGCALTGRDEAPLISGSKVAVPAGWIADAAVVPVTAEDGGVALVLVELDHPSVTRTSLQTTAASPDANLDFADTPAELIASGNEALTWAWQRALATQCAMITGGVAQAMALTAQYTKDRKQFDQPIAAFQAVAHRAADAFVDT
;
A
#
# COMPACT_ATOMS: atom_id res chain seq x y z
N ILE A 1 5.97 15.98 1.42
CA ILE A 1 6.52 14.61 1.51
C ILE A 1 8.05 14.69 1.37
N GLY A 2 8.60 15.19 0.26
CA GLY A 2 10.04 15.16 -0.03
C GLY A 2 10.90 15.84 1.05
N ASP A 3 10.52 17.00 1.51
CA ASP A 3 11.28 17.77 2.50
C ASP A 3 11.30 17.09 3.89
N ALA A 4 10.30 16.27 4.19
CA ALA A 4 10.22 15.51 5.44
C ALA A 4 10.93 14.15 5.35
N SER A 5 11.04 13.56 4.15
CA SER A 5 11.68 12.25 3.93
C SER A 5 13.17 12.42 3.59
N THR A 6 13.93 13.07 4.49
CA THR A 6 15.37 13.25 4.29
C THR A 6 16.14 11.93 4.48
N HIS A 7 17.34 11.84 3.89
CA HIS A 7 18.22 10.68 4.07
C HIS A 7 18.56 10.41 5.55
N GLU A 8 18.67 11.46 6.36
CA GLU A 8 18.93 11.35 7.79
C GLU A 8 17.72 10.74 8.50
N ARG A 9 16.51 11.26 8.21
CA ARG A 9 15.26 10.73 8.79
C ARG A 9 15.02 9.27 8.41
N LEU A 10 15.22 8.91 7.16
CA LEU A 10 15.07 7.52 6.71
C LEU A 10 16.05 6.58 7.41
N ARG A 11 17.31 7.00 7.60
CA ARG A 11 18.31 6.22 8.35
C ARG A 11 18.00 6.10 9.84
N GLU A 12 17.39 7.11 10.44
CA GLU A 12 16.93 7.04 11.84
C GLU A 12 15.85 5.96 11.98
N LEU A 13 14.86 5.98 11.09
CA LEU A 13 13.78 4.97 11.08
C LEU A 13 14.30 3.56 10.83
N GLU A 14 15.28 3.39 9.92
CA GLU A 14 15.89 2.08 9.64
C GLU A 14 16.74 1.53 10.80
N LYS A 15 17.26 2.39 11.68
CA LYS A 15 18.04 1.99 12.85
C LYS A 15 17.21 1.78 14.10
N SER A 16 15.96 2.19 14.07
CA SER A 16 15.01 1.98 15.16
C SER A 16 14.63 0.52 15.25
N ASP A 17 14.35 0.04 16.45
CA ASP A 17 13.71 -1.26 16.69
C ASP A 17 12.21 -1.23 16.36
N ASP A 18 11.64 -0.01 16.18
CA ASP A 18 10.27 0.19 15.76
C ASP A 18 10.08 -0.08 14.25
N PRO A 19 8.87 -0.44 13.83
CA PRO A 19 8.56 -0.55 12.40
C PRO A 19 8.91 0.72 11.63
N ARG A 20 9.44 0.59 10.42
CA ARG A 20 9.76 1.71 9.53
C ARG A 20 8.48 2.45 9.13
N PHE A 21 7.98 3.28 10.04
CA PHE A 21 6.79 4.11 9.88
C PHE A 21 7.02 5.50 10.45
N ASP A 22 7.09 6.51 9.59
CA ASP A 22 7.21 7.90 10.01
C ASP A 22 5.85 8.46 10.45
N ARG A 23 5.56 8.32 11.74
CA ARG A 23 4.29 8.77 12.34
C ARG A 23 4.12 10.28 12.28
N ASP A 24 5.21 11.05 12.33
CA ASP A 24 5.15 12.51 12.27
C ASP A 24 4.76 12.97 10.85
N LEU A 25 5.36 12.34 9.83
CA LEU A 25 4.97 12.58 8.44
C LEU A 25 3.52 12.17 8.19
N TRP A 26 3.10 11.01 8.70
CA TRP A 26 1.71 10.54 8.58
C TRP A 26 0.72 11.53 9.19
N ALA A 27 0.95 11.98 10.43
CA ALA A 27 0.13 12.98 11.10
C ALA A 27 0.10 14.33 10.34
N SER A 28 1.22 14.73 9.74
CA SER A 28 1.29 15.91 8.88
C SER A 28 0.44 15.76 7.62
N LEU A 29 0.47 14.59 6.97
CA LEU A 29 -0.36 14.29 5.78
C LEU A 29 -1.84 14.30 6.12
N ALA A 30 -2.23 13.78 7.28
CA ALA A 30 -3.59 13.86 7.79
C ALA A 30 -4.02 15.31 8.01
N THR A 31 -3.22 16.07 8.79
CA THR A 31 -3.54 17.46 9.15
C THR A 31 -3.62 18.39 7.92
N THR A 32 -2.81 18.14 6.90
CA THR A 32 -2.83 18.90 5.64
C THR A 32 -3.91 18.41 4.65
N GLY A 33 -4.70 17.41 5.03
CA GLY A 33 -5.82 16.90 4.25
C GLY A 33 -5.43 15.99 3.08
N VAL A 34 -4.16 15.56 2.99
CA VAL A 34 -3.71 14.68 1.89
C VAL A 34 -4.39 13.32 1.97
N LEU A 35 -4.56 12.74 3.16
CA LEU A 35 -5.24 11.46 3.33
C LEU A 35 -6.73 11.56 2.99
N GLY A 36 -7.40 12.60 3.51
CA GLY A 36 -8.81 12.86 3.23
C GLY A 36 -9.11 13.26 1.79
N ALA A 37 -8.11 13.67 1.02
CA ALA A 37 -8.32 14.09 -0.37
C ALA A 37 -8.96 13.00 -1.24
N PHE A 38 -8.72 11.72 -0.94
CA PHE A 38 -9.16 10.56 -1.73
C PHE A 38 -10.35 9.82 -1.12
N VAL A 39 -10.73 10.17 0.10
CA VAL A 39 -11.95 9.67 0.74
C VAL A 39 -13.16 10.34 0.11
N PRO A 40 -14.30 9.64 -0.15
CA PRO A 40 -15.50 10.24 -0.69
C PRO A 40 -16.02 11.41 0.16
N GLU A 41 -16.61 12.43 -0.48
CA GLU A 41 -17.17 13.60 0.22
C GLU A 41 -18.21 13.23 1.29
N ALA A 42 -19.01 12.19 1.03
CA ALA A 42 -20.02 11.68 1.98
C ALA A 42 -19.38 11.21 3.31
N HIS A 43 -18.11 10.88 3.32
CA HIS A 43 -17.37 10.39 4.49
C HIS A 43 -16.27 11.36 4.96
N GLY A 44 -16.40 12.64 4.63
CA GLY A 44 -15.52 13.69 5.14
C GLY A 44 -14.26 13.95 4.32
N GLY A 45 -14.15 13.40 3.12
CA GLY A 45 -13.04 13.63 2.20
C GLY A 45 -13.34 14.64 1.11
N ALA A 46 -12.46 14.72 0.09
CA ALA A 46 -12.64 15.57 -1.09
C ALA A 46 -12.95 14.78 -2.38
N GLY A 47 -12.97 13.46 -2.35
CA GLY A 47 -13.35 12.59 -3.47
C GLY A 47 -12.48 12.72 -4.72
N LEU A 48 -11.19 13.06 -4.57
CA LEU A 48 -10.27 13.14 -5.71
C LEU A 48 -10.07 11.77 -6.36
N ASP A 49 -9.77 11.81 -7.65
CA ASP A 49 -9.68 10.64 -8.50
C ASP A 49 -8.32 9.90 -8.40
N LEU A 50 -8.24 8.77 -9.12
CA LEU A 50 -7.06 7.92 -9.18
C LEU A 50 -5.85 8.63 -9.81
N VAL A 51 -6.05 9.60 -10.69
CA VAL A 51 -4.95 10.36 -11.33
C VAL A 51 -4.28 11.26 -10.31
N ALA A 52 -5.08 11.94 -9.48
CA ALA A 52 -4.57 12.75 -8.38
C ALA A 52 -3.81 11.88 -7.35
N LEU A 53 -4.34 10.69 -7.02
CA LEU A 53 -3.65 9.73 -6.15
C LEU A 53 -2.31 9.30 -6.75
N GLY A 54 -2.27 9.00 -8.05
CA GLY A 54 -1.06 8.66 -8.77
C GLY A 54 0.04 9.71 -8.61
N ALA A 55 -0.29 11.00 -8.72
CA ALA A 55 0.67 12.09 -8.54
C ALA A 55 1.23 12.16 -7.11
N VAL A 56 0.40 11.91 -6.09
CA VAL A 56 0.85 11.86 -4.69
C VAL A 56 1.77 10.66 -4.46
N LEU A 57 1.40 9.49 -5.00
CA LEU A 57 2.20 8.26 -4.86
C LEU A 57 3.52 8.34 -5.63
N GLU A 58 3.56 8.97 -6.79
CA GLU A 58 4.82 9.25 -7.50
C GLU A 58 5.77 10.08 -6.61
N HIS A 59 5.25 11.11 -5.93
CA HIS A 59 6.04 11.91 -4.99
C HIS A 59 6.50 11.11 -3.76
N ALA A 60 5.65 10.22 -3.24
CA ALA A 60 6.00 9.33 -2.14
C ALA A 60 7.12 8.36 -2.56
N GLY A 61 7.01 7.75 -3.74
CA GLY A 61 8.02 6.88 -4.32
C GLY A 61 9.35 7.60 -4.56
N ARG A 62 9.31 8.80 -5.13
CA ARG A 62 10.50 9.65 -5.35
C ARG A 62 11.27 9.93 -4.07
N SER A 63 10.57 10.07 -2.95
CA SER A 63 11.12 10.40 -1.64
C SER A 63 11.43 9.16 -0.79
N ALA A 64 11.09 7.96 -1.26
CA ALA A 64 11.11 6.72 -0.47
C ALA A 64 10.40 6.90 0.89
N ALA A 65 9.29 7.65 0.91
CA ALA A 65 8.58 8.04 2.12
C ALA A 65 8.18 6.82 2.95
N ALA A 66 8.54 6.82 4.22
CA ALA A 66 8.29 5.72 5.14
C ALA A 66 6.88 5.83 5.77
N VAL A 67 5.84 5.88 4.95
CA VAL A 67 4.43 5.98 5.34
C VAL A 67 3.56 5.07 4.47
N PRO A 68 2.52 4.44 5.02
CA PRO A 68 1.68 3.45 4.32
C PRO A 68 0.63 4.14 3.42
N LEU A 69 1.09 5.04 2.52
CA LEU A 69 0.20 5.78 1.61
C LEU A 69 -0.42 4.89 0.55
N TRP A 70 0.40 4.07 -0.11
CA TRP A 70 -0.10 3.16 -1.14
C TRP A 70 -0.98 2.07 -0.53
N GLU A 71 -0.57 1.53 0.61
CA GLU A 71 -1.29 0.50 1.33
C GLU A 71 -2.69 0.98 1.74
N THR A 72 -2.76 2.19 2.29
CA THR A 72 -4.04 2.75 2.75
C THR A 72 -4.89 3.25 1.58
N LEU A 73 -4.33 4.10 0.71
CA LEU A 73 -5.10 4.81 -0.31
C LEU A 73 -5.21 4.04 -1.64
N GLY A 74 -4.23 3.18 -1.95
CA GLY A 74 -4.19 2.40 -3.18
C GLY A 74 -4.71 0.96 -3.03
N LEU A 75 -4.50 0.33 -1.86
CA LEU A 75 -4.95 -1.04 -1.60
C LEU A 75 -6.27 -1.11 -0.82
N GLY A 76 -6.33 -0.53 0.38
CA GLY A 76 -7.47 -0.70 1.29
C GLY A 76 -8.68 0.16 0.92
N LEU A 77 -8.48 1.48 0.81
CA LEU A 77 -9.54 2.46 0.57
C LEU A 77 -10.42 2.16 -0.66
N PRO A 78 -9.89 1.84 -1.86
CA PRO A 78 -10.71 1.79 -3.08
C PRO A 78 -11.84 0.77 -3.00
N ALA A 79 -11.59 -0.42 -2.46
CA ALA A 79 -12.61 -1.46 -2.36
C ALA A 79 -13.74 -1.06 -1.40
N ILE A 80 -13.39 -0.45 -0.27
CA ILE A 80 -14.37 0.00 0.73
C ILE A 80 -15.19 1.16 0.17
N ALA A 81 -14.55 2.16 -0.39
CA ALA A 81 -15.22 3.35 -0.92
C ALA A 81 -16.20 3.03 -2.07
N GLN A 82 -15.93 1.98 -2.86
CA GLN A 82 -16.73 1.65 -4.04
C GLN A 82 -17.83 0.62 -3.75
N PHE A 83 -17.59 -0.35 -2.90
CA PHE A 83 -18.40 -1.55 -2.81
C PHE A 83 -18.97 -1.83 -1.41
N ALA A 84 -18.39 -1.24 -0.35
CA ALA A 84 -18.86 -1.54 0.99
C ALA A 84 -20.28 -1.03 1.23
N PRO A 85 -21.07 -1.75 2.04
CA PRO A 85 -22.32 -1.21 2.57
C PRO A 85 -22.08 0.13 3.27
N GLU A 86 -23.04 1.06 3.16
CA GLU A 86 -22.93 2.42 3.70
C GLU A 86 -22.53 2.45 5.19
N ALA A 87 -23.08 1.53 5.99
CA ALA A 87 -22.76 1.45 7.40
C ALA A 87 -21.27 1.13 7.64
N LEU A 88 -20.70 0.22 6.86
CA LEU A 88 -19.27 -0.14 6.94
C LEU A 88 -18.38 1.00 6.42
N ALA A 89 -18.73 1.60 5.29
CA ALA A 89 -18.00 2.75 4.76
C ALA A 89 -18.00 3.92 5.78
N ALA A 90 -19.12 4.23 6.39
CA ALA A 90 -19.26 5.30 7.38
C ALA A 90 -18.49 5.01 8.69
N SER A 91 -18.27 3.75 9.05
CA SER A 91 -17.48 3.41 10.25
C SER A 91 -15.96 3.51 10.02
N VAL A 92 -15.48 3.29 8.81
CA VAL A 92 -14.04 3.15 8.50
C VAL A 92 -13.46 4.43 7.85
N LEU A 93 -14.15 4.96 6.85
CA LEU A 93 -13.56 6.00 5.97
C LEU A 93 -13.24 7.33 6.66
N PRO A 94 -13.99 7.81 7.67
CA PRO A 94 -13.57 9.01 8.42
C PRO A 94 -12.22 8.84 9.11
N GLY A 95 -11.93 7.65 9.66
CA GLY A 95 -10.64 7.35 10.27
C GLY A 95 -9.48 7.31 9.26
N VAL A 96 -9.75 6.93 8.01
CA VAL A 96 -8.76 7.07 6.92
C VAL A 96 -8.51 8.53 6.60
N ALA A 97 -9.56 9.35 6.55
CA ALA A 97 -9.44 10.77 6.22
C ALA A 97 -8.63 11.56 7.25
N ASP A 98 -8.79 11.27 8.53
CA ASP A 98 -8.06 11.92 9.62
C ASP A 98 -6.75 11.22 10.01
N GLY A 99 -6.43 10.08 9.37
CA GLY A 99 -5.19 9.32 9.58
C GLY A 99 -5.17 8.45 10.83
N SER A 100 -6.28 8.32 11.55
CA SER A 100 -6.39 7.43 12.71
C SER A 100 -6.52 5.95 12.32
N THR A 101 -6.86 5.66 11.05
CA THR A 101 -6.99 4.30 10.52
C THR A 101 -6.01 4.07 9.37
N VAL A 102 -5.12 3.11 9.53
CA VAL A 102 -4.22 2.61 8.49
C VAL A 102 -4.84 1.36 7.88
N LEU A 103 -5.13 1.40 6.58
CA LEU A 103 -5.66 0.26 5.84
C LEU A 103 -4.57 -0.44 5.04
N THR A 104 -4.82 -1.70 4.72
CA THR A 104 -4.07 -2.47 3.73
C THR A 104 -4.99 -3.43 2.98
N ALA A 105 -4.41 -4.23 2.07
CA ALA A 105 -5.09 -5.39 1.51
C ALA A 105 -4.17 -6.61 1.47
N ALA A 106 -4.72 -7.75 1.80
CA ALA A 106 -4.03 -9.03 1.92
C ALA A 106 -4.38 -9.94 0.72
N TRP A 107 -3.74 -9.66 -0.43
CA TRP A 107 -4.06 -10.33 -1.70
C TRP A 107 -3.45 -11.72 -1.84
N HIS A 108 -2.22 -11.93 -1.36
CA HIS A 108 -1.41 -13.09 -1.69
C HIS A 108 -1.50 -14.20 -0.65
N GLU A 109 -1.45 -15.44 -1.16
CA GLU A 109 -1.36 -16.68 -0.38
C GLU A 109 -0.18 -17.51 -0.89
N ASP A 110 0.32 -18.42 -0.08
CA ASP A 110 1.41 -19.29 -0.50
C ASP A 110 0.89 -20.28 -1.56
N GLY A 111 1.41 -20.15 -2.79
CA GLY A 111 1.00 -20.98 -3.93
C GLY A 111 -0.41 -20.73 -4.46
N GLY A 112 -1.09 -19.66 -4.01
CA GLY A 112 -2.43 -19.26 -4.46
C GLY A 112 -2.42 -18.06 -5.40
N GLU A 113 -3.50 -17.92 -6.17
CA GLU A 113 -3.76 -16.73 -7.00
C GLU A 113 -4.85 -15.86 -6.32
N PRO A 114 -4.80 -14.53 -6.45
CA PRO A 114 -5.77 -13.65 -5.78
C PRO A 114 -7.23 -13.88 -6.17
N ASP A 115 -7.49 -14.39 -7.38
CA ASP A 115 -8.81 -14.70 -7.92
C ASP A 115 -9.31 -16.12 -7.57
N ALA A 116 -8.49 -16.89 -6.87
CA ALA A 116 -8.81 -18.21 -6.33
C ALA A 116 -8.28 -18.35 -4.89
N PRO A 117 -8.74 -17.50 -3.95
CA PRO A 117 -8.21 -17.47 -2.60
C PRO A 117 -8.51 -18.76 -1.83
N GLY A 118 -7.52 -19.25 -1.09
CA GLY A 118 -7.65 -20.39 -0.20
C GLY A 118 -8.23 -20.04 1.17
N CYS A 119 -8.17 -18.76 1.59
CA CYS A 119 -8.86 -18.31 2.80
C CYS A 119 -10.37 -18.53 2.66
N ALA A 120 -10.96 -19.23 3.62
CA ALA A 120 -12.39 -19.58 3.62
C ALA A 120 -13.22 -18.55 4.39
N LEU A 121 -14.42 -18.22 3.86
CA LEU A 121 -15.45 -17.45 4.53
C LEU A 121 -16.61 -18.36 4.92
N THR A 122 -16.99 -18.36 6.19
CA THR A 122 -18.15 -19.07 6.75
C THR A 122 -19.10 -18.10 7.43
N GLY A 123 -20.35 -18.48 7.64
CA GLY A 123 -21.36 -17.67 8.36
C GLY A 123 -21.69 -16.34 7.69
N ARG A 124 -21.61 -16.27 6.37
CA ARG A 124 -21.71 -15.05 5.56
C ARG A 124 -22.90 -14.13 5.88
N ASP A 125 -24.06 -14.70 6.17
CA ASP A 125 -25.31 -13.95 6.29
C ASP A 125 -25.61 -13.46 7.71
N GLU A 126 -24.95 -14.02 8.73
CA GLU A 126 -25.24 -13.70 10.13
C GLU A 126 -24.01 -13.17 10.88
N ALA A 127 -22.89 -13.89 10.82
CA ALA A 127 -21.65 -13.55 11.49
C ALA A 127 -20.47 -14.05 10.66
N PRO A 128 -20.01 -13.30 9.65
CA PRO A 128 -18.94 -13.72 8.77
C PRO A 128 -17.65 -13.99 9.54
N LEU A 129 -17.10 -15.19 9.37
CA LEU A 129 -15.80 -15.59 9.93
C LEU A 129 -14.86 -16.02 8.83
N ILE A 130 -13.59 -15.67 8.93
CA ILE A 130 -12.56 -16.12 8.00
C ILE A 130 -11.53 -16.99 8.67
N SER A 131 -11.02 -17.98 7.92
CA SER A 131 -9.92 -18.85 8.34
C SER A 131 -8.98 -19.08 7.15
N GLY A 132 -7.68 -19.04 7.43
CA GLY A 132 -6.61 -19.22 6.44
C GLY A 132 -5.45 -18.29 6.67
N SER A 133 -4.55 -18.20 5.68
CA SER A 133 -3.31 -17.41 5.81
C SER A 133 -3.09 -16.52 4.59
N LYS A 134 -2.58 -15.32 4.83
CA LYS A 134 -2.13 -14.38 3.80
C LYS A 134 -0.65 -14.08 4.02
N VAL A 135 0.11 -14.00 2.92
CA VAL A 135 1.56 -13.82 2.96
C VAL A 135 1.98 -12.46 2.39
N ALA A 136 3.08 -11.94 2.91
CA ALA A 136 3.71 -10.70 2.43
C ALA A 136 2.71 -9.53 2.30
N VAL A 137 1.87 -9.36 3.32
CA VAL A 137 0.86 -8.30 3.34
C VAL A 137 1.55 -6.96 3.57
N PRO A 138 1.48 -6.01 2.60
CA PRO A 138 2.10 -4.70 2.73
C PRO A 138 1.55 -3.94 3.94
N ALA A 139 2.43 -3.35 4.74
CA ALA A 139 2.09 -2.71 6.01
C ALA A 139 1.28 -3.58 7.00
N GLY A 140 1.18 -4.89 6.80
CA GLY A 140 0.39 -5.80 7.62
C GLY A 140 0.77 -5.83 9.10
N TRP A 141 2.00 -5.41 9.44
CA TRP A 141 2.47 -5.30 10.82
C TRP A 141 1.88 -4.09 11.56
N ILE A 142 1.55 -3.01 10.84
CA ILE A 142 1.12 -1.73 11.42
C ILE A 142 -0.32 -1.34 11.06
N ALA A 143 -0.95 -2.00 10.10
CA ALA A 143 -2.30 -1.69 9.67
C ALA A 143 -3.34 -2.06 10.75
N ASP A 144 -4.40 -1.26 10.83
CA ASP A 144 -5.53 -1.49 11.73
C ASP A 144 -6.51 -2.49 11.14
N ALA A 145 -6.72 -2.44 9.81
CA ALA A 145 -7.61 -3.36 9.12
C ALA A 145 -7.10 -3.70 7.70
N ALA A 146 -7.49 -4.86 7.21
CA ALA A 146 -7.16 -5.35 5.89
C ALA A 146 -8.39 -5.74 5.06
N VAL A 147 -8.37 -5.39 3.78
CA VAL A 147 -9.26 -5.97 2.77
C VAL A 147 -8.71 -7.33 2.36
N VAL A 148 -9.50 -8.38 2.53
CA VAL A 148 -9.08 -9.76 2.32
C VAL A 148 -9.99 -10.44 1.30
N PRO A 149 -9.48 -10.93 0.15
CA PRO A 149 -10.21 -11.82 -0.73
C PRO A 149 -10.31 -13.22 -0.10
N VAL A 150 -11.51 -13.78 -0.15
CA VAL A 150 -11.85 -15.06 0.46
C VAL A 150 -12.74 -15.87 -0.45
N THR A 151 -12.78 -17.19 -0.27
CA THR A 151 -13.75 -18.09 -0.93
C THR A 151 -14.92 -18.35 0.00
N ALA A 152 -16.11 -18.01 -0.44
CA ALA A 152 -17.35 -18.26 0.28
C ALA A 152 -17.79 -19.73 0.17
N GLU A 153 -18.73 -20.17 1.02
CA GLU A 153 -19.25 -21.54 1.07
C GLU A 153 -19.84 -22.04 -0.27
N ASP A 154 -20.35 -21.11 -1.08
CA ASP A 154 -20.86 -21.40 -2.43
C ASP A 154 -19.76 -21.54 -3.50
N GLY A 155 -18.50 -21.39 -3.11
CA GLY A 155 -17.34 -21.40 -3.99
C GLY A 155 -17.09 -20.08 -4.71
N GLY A 156 -17.90 -19.05 -4.49
CA GLY A 156 -17.70 -17.72 -5.04
C GLY A 156 -16.64 -16.93 -4.27
N VAL A 157 -16.00 -15.96 -4.94
CA VAL A 157 -15.07 -15.03 -4.29
C VAL A 157 -15.83 -13.90 -3.60
N ALA A 158 -15.36 -13.48 -2.44
CA ALA A 158 -15.85 -12.29 -1.75
C ALA A 158 -14.65 -11.44 -1.27
N LEU A 159 -14.90 -10.15 -1.08
CA LEU A 159 -14.00 -9.24 -0.36
C LEU A 159 -14.61 -8.95 1.02
N VAL A 160 -13.79 -9.10 2.04
CA VAL A 160 -14.16 -8.79 3.42
C VAL A 160 -13.19 -7.81 4.04
N LEU A 161 -13.62 -7.04 5.02
CA LEU A 161 -12.76 -6.24 5.91
C LEU A 161 -12.54 -7.03 7.20
N VAL A 162 -11.30 -7.02 7.67
CA VAL A 162 -10.87 -7.71 8.90
C VAL A 162 -10.10 -6.74 9.76
N GLU A 163 -10.51 -6.58 11.03
CA GLU A 163 -9.72 -5.86 12.03
C GLU A 163 -8.51 -6.70 12.42
N LEU A 164 -7.31 -6.14 12.29
CA LEU A 164 -6.07 -6.88 12.50
C LEU A 164 -5.65 -6.96 13.97
N ASP A 165 -6.23 -6.16 14.86
CA ASP A 165 -5.99 -6.24 16.32
C ASP A 165 -6.82 -7.32 17.03
N HIS A 166 -7.71 -7.99 16.27
CA HIS A 166 -8.52 -9.04 16.86
C HIS A 166 -7.65 -10.22 17.37
N PRO A 167 -7.94 -10.80 18.55
CA PRO A 167 -7.11 -11.87 19.16
C PRO A 167 -6.99 -13.15 18.32
N SER A 168 -7.88 -13.39 17.37
CA SER A 168 -7.82 -14.53 16.44
C SER A 168 -6.95 -14.27 15.21
N VAL A 169 -6.34 -13.08 15.10
CA VAL A 169 -5.36 -12.74 14.06
C VAL A 169 -3.96 -12.89 14.59
N THR A 170 -3.16 -13.74 13.97
CA THR A 170 -1.74 -13.83 14.26
C THR A 170 -0.96 -13.08 13.20
N ARG A 171 -0.16 -12.09 13.61
CA ARG A 171 0.75 -11.35 12.71
C ARG A 171 2.18 -11.87 12.88
N THR A 172 2.84 -12.16 11.78
CA THR A 172 4.27 -12.51 11.78
C THR A 172 5.03 -11.48 10.95
N SER A 173 5.83 -10.64 11.60
CA SER A 173 6.61 -9.59 10.93
C SER A 173 7.60 -10.19 9.95
N LEU A 174 7.78 -9.55 8.81
CA LEU A 174 8.73 -9.93 7.77
C LEU A 174 9.92 -8.97 7.71
N GLN A 175 11.10 -9.52 7.44
CA GLN A 175 12.27 -8.73 7.09
C GLN A 175 12.36 -8.64 5.57
N THR A 176 12.07 -7.46 5.04
CA THR A 176 12.12 -7.18 3.60
C THR A 176 13.34 -6.32 3.23
N THR A 177 13.76 -6.35 1.98
CA THR A 177 14.84 -5.48 1.48
C THR A 177 14.47 -4.00 1.49
N ALA A 178 13.18 -3.69 1.46
CA ALA A 178 12.64 -2.33 1.57
C ALA A 178 12.52 -1.87 3.03
N ALA A 179 12.76 -2.76 4.00
CA ALA A 179 12.50 -2.55 5.42
C ALA A 179 11.04 -2.09 5.69
N SER A 180 10.11 -2.44 4.80
CA SER A 180 8.68 -2.15 4.96
C SER A 180 8.10 -2.98 6.10
N PRO A 181 7.09 -2.46 6.83
CA PRO A 181 6.46 -3.15 7.96
C PRO A 181 5.44 -4.20 7.49
N ASP A 182 5.89 -5.12 6.64
CA ASP A 182 5.07 -6.18 6.08
C ASP A 182 4.93 -7.34 7.06
N ALA A 183 3.84 -8.10 6.92
CA ALA A 183 3.60 -9.27 7.76
C ALA A 183 2.91 -10.41 6.99
N ASN A 184 3.07 -11.63 7.50
CA ASN A 184 2.13 -12.70 7.24
C ASN A 184 0.98 -12.62 8.25
N LEU A 185 -0.22 -12.92 7.80
CA LEU A 185 -1.44 -12.89 8.62
C LEU A 185 -2.08 -14.27 8.61
N ASP A 186 -2.33 -14.82 9.81
CA ASP A 186 -3.09 -16.05 9.98
C ASP A 186 -4.42 -15.72 10.68
N PHE A 187 -5.52 -16.22 10.14
CA PHE A 187 -6.89 -16.02 10.61
C PHE A 187 -7.46 -17.35 11.14
N ALA A 188 -7.97 -17.33 12.35
CA ALA A 188 -8.55 -18.50 13.02
C ALA A 188 -9.99 -18.20 13.47
N ASP A 189 -10.95 -18.42 12.59
CA ASP A 189 -12.35 -18.02 12.75
C ASP A 189 -12.47 -16.54 13.15
N THR A 190 -11.78 -15.72 12.40
CA THR A 190 -11.69 -14.27 12.65
C THR A 190 -12.94 -13.57 12.14
N PRO A 191 -13.63 -12.74 12.97
CA PRO A 191 -14.73 -11.91 12.53
C PRO A 191 -14.34 -11.02 11.36
N ALA A 192 -15.24 -10.91 10.39
CA ALA A 192 -15.04 -10.11 9.20
C ALA A 192 -16.32 -9.40 8.79
N GLU A 193 -16.21 -8.32 8.05
CA GLU A 193 -17.34 -7.60 7.48
C GLU A 193 -17.35 -7.71 5.96
N LEU A 194 -18.48 -8.09 5.38
CA LEU A 194 -18.61 -8.26 3.93
C LEU A 194 -18.56 -6.90 3.23
N ILE A 195 -17.58 -6.71 2.34
CA ILE A 195 -17.48 -5.55 1.44
C ILE A 195 -18.28 -5.83 0.17
N ALA A 196 -18.01 -6.94 -0.51
CA ALA A 196 -18.63 -7.29 -1.77
C ALA A 196 -18.51 -8.79 -2.06
N SER A 197 -19.37 -9.27 -2.96
CA SER A 197 -19.32 -10.63 -3.50
C SER A 197 -19.06 -10.61 -4.99
N GLY A 198 -18.30 -11.60 -5.46
CA GLY A 198 -17.98 -11.81 -6.88
C GLY A 198 -16.64 -11.21 -7.31
N ASN A 199 -16.13 -11.77 -8.41
CA ASN A 199 -14.80 -11.42 -8.96
C ASN A 199 -14.74 -9.99 -9.52
N GLU A 200 -15.84 -9.35 -9.80
CA GLU A 200 -15.85 -7.99 -10.34
C GLU A 200 -15.21 -6.99 -9.37
N ALA A 201 -15.62 -7.04 -8.10
CA ALA A 201 -15.08 -6.15 -7.06
C ALA A 201 -13.58 -6.41 -6.84
N LEU A 202 -13.17 -7.68 -6.79
CA LEU A 202 -11.77 -8.06 -6.68
C LEU A 202 -10.95 -7.53 -7.87
N THR A 203 -11.38 -7.80 -9.10
CA THR A 203 -10.69 -7.37 -10.32
C THR A 203 -10.57 -5.85 -10.37
N TRP A 204 -11.66 -5.15 -10.03
CA TRP A 204 -11.70 -3.69 -10.01
C TRP A 204 -10.70 -3.09 -9.00
N ALA A 205 -10.65 -3.63 -7.78
CA ALA A 205 -9.72 -3.19 -6.74
C ALA A 205 -8.28 -3.52 -7.12
N TRP A 206 -8.00 -4.72 -7.62
CA TRP A 206 -6.71 -5.16 -8.06
C TRP A 206 -6.11 -4.28 -9.17
N GLN A 207 -6.91 -3.93 -10.19
CA GLN A 207 -6.45 -3.05 -11.26
C GLN A 207 -6.02 -1.67 -10.76
N ARG A 208 -6.73 -1.13 -9.76
CA ARG A 208 -6.39 0.16 -9.14
C ARG A 208 -5.14 0.07 -8.28
N ALA A 209 -5.01 -1.01 -7.54
CA ALA A 209 -3.81 -1.31 -6.76
C ALA A 209 -2.56 -1.34 -7.67
N LEU A 210 -2.63 -2.04 -8.81
CA LEU A 210 -1.54 -2.10 -9.78
C LEU A 210 -1.25 -0.73 -10.39
N ALA A 211 -2.26 0.02 -10.83
CA ALA A 211 -2.07 1.34 -11.42
C ALA A 211 -1.39 2.31 -10.44
N THR A 212 -1.82 2.31 -9.18
CA THR A 212 -1.25 3.17 -8.13
C THR A 212 0.15 2.72 -7.72
N GLN A 213 0.43 1.43 -7.72
CA GLN A 213 1.77 0.90 -7.49
C GLN A 213 2.74 1.31 -8.61
N CYS A 214 2.30 1.24 -9.87
CA CYS A 214 3.10 1.71 -11.00
C CYS A 214 3.48 3.20 -10.84
N ALA A 215 2.53 4.05 -10.44
CA ALA A 215 2.82 5.47 -10.19
C ALA A 215 3.90 5.65 -9.11
N MET A 216 3.81 4.91 -7.99
CA MET A 216 4.81 4.98 -6.92
C MET A 216 6.19 4.48 -7.39
N ILE A 217 6.24 3.38 -8.14
CA ILE A 217 7.47 2.85 -8.72
C ILE A 217 8.11 3.86 -9.68
N THR A 218 7.33 4.49 -10.55
CA THR A 218 7.81 5.53 -11.48
C THR A 218 8.52 6.65 -10.75
N GLY A 219 7.97 7.14 -9.64
CA GLY A 219 8.63 8.14 -8.79
C GLY A 219 9.99 7.67 -8.25
N GLY A 220 10.05 6.45 -7.73
CA GLY A 220 11.29 5.85 -7.22
C GLY A 220 12.36 5.69 -8.30
N VAL A 221 11.97 5.17 -9.47
CA VAL A 221 12.89 5.00 -10.61
C VAL A 221 13.40 6.36 -11.11
N ALA A 222 12.52 7.36 -11.26
CA ALA A 222 12.92 8.69 -11.67
C ALA A 222 13.95 9.32 -10.71
N GLN A 223 13.79 9.12 -9.40
CA GLN A 223 14.76 9.59 -8.41
C GLN A 223 16.09 8.83 -8.48
N ALA A 224 16.06 7.51 -8.61
CA ALA A 224 17.26 6.70 -8.78
C ALA A 224 18.06 7.13 -10.00
N MET A 225 17.38 7.43 -11.10
CA MET A 225 18.00 7.97 -12.31
C MET A 225 18.63 9.34 -12.08
N ALA A 226 17.90 10.26 -11.42
CA ALA A 226 18.42 11.59 -11.12
C ALA A 226 19.70 11.53 -10.27
N LEU A 227 19.70 10.70 -9.23
CA LEU A 227 20.88 10.46 -8.38
C LEU A 227 22.05 9.85 -9.16
N THR A 228 21.76 8.87 -10.01
CA THR A 228 22.77 8.23 -10.87
C THR A 228 23.34 9.23 -11.86
N ALA A 229 22.52 10.02 -12.53
CA ALA A 229 22.95 11.04 -13.47
C ALA A 229 23.85 12.10 -12.78
N GLN A 230 23.49 12.53 -11.57
CA GLN A 230 24.32 13.46 -10.81
C GLN A 230 25.65 12.83 -10.42
N TYR A 231 25.63 11.61 -9.87
CA TYR A 231 26.85 10.89 -9.50
C TYR A 231 27.81 10.73 -10.69
N THR A 232 27.31 10.37 -11.89
CA THR A 232 28.16 10.19 -13.08
C THR A 232 28.77 11.48 -13.60
N LYS A 233 28.15 12.64 -13.35
CA LYS A 233 28.71 13.96 -13.65
C LYS A 233 29.83 14.35 -12.67
N ASP A 234 29.68 14.00 -11.40
CA ASP A 234 30.62 14.39 -10.35
C ASP A 234 31.82 13.44 -10.24
N ARG A 235 31.59 12.15 -10.48
CA ARG A 235 32.64 11.13 -10.41
C ARG A 235 33.59 11.20 -11.61
N LYS A 236 34.89 11.41 -11.36
CA LYS A 236 35.92 11.42 -12.39
C LYS A 236 36.70 10.11 -12.39
N GLN A 237 37.00 9.61 -13.58
CA GLN A 237 37.95 8.53 -13.86
C GLN A 237 38.65 8.84 -15.19
N PHE A 238 39.94 8.54 -15.30
CA PHE A 238 40.72 8.85 -16.49
C PHE A 238 40.69 10.35 -16.86
N ASP A 239 40.77 11.21 -15.84
CA ASP A 239 40.78 12.69 -15.92
C ASP A 239 39.50 13.36 -16.46
N GLN A 240 38.38 12.60 -16.56
CA GLN A 240 37.10 13.14 -17.02
C GLN A 240 35.92 12.56 -16.22
N PRO A 241 34.76 13.25 -16.18
CA PRO A 241 33.54 12.69 -15.61
C PRO A 241 33.18 11.38 -16.29
N ILE A 242 32.69 10.38 -15.49
CA ILE A 242 32.29 9.10 -16.09
C ILE A 242 31.09 9.23 -17.01
N ALA A 243 30.27 10.29 -16.87
CA ALA A 243 29.20 10.63 -17.80
C ALA A 243 29.69 10.90 -19.23
N ALA A 244 30.97 11.24 -19.43
CA ALA A 244 31.56 11.48 -20.76
C ALA A 244 31.80 10.18 -21.55
N PHE A 245 31.77 9.02 -20.88
CA PHE A 245 31.94 7.75 -21.58
C PHE A 245 30.64 7.35 -22.28
N GLN A 246 30.71 7.04 -23.58
CA GLN A 246 29.57 6.72 -24.42
C GLN A 246 28.71 5.60 -23.85
N ALA A 247 29.33 4.56 -23.28
CA ALA A 247 28.60 3.44 -22.67
C ALA A 247 27.72 3.88 -21.48
N VAL A 248 28.19 4.84 -20.68
CA VAL A 248 27.41 5.39 -19.55
C VAL A 248 26.26 6.27 -20.07
N ALA A 249 26.56 7.15 -21.05
CA ALA A 249 25.56 8.02 -21.66
C ALA A 249 24.41 7.24 -22.31
N HIS A 250 24.74 6.17 -23.06
CA HIS A 250 23.72 5.31 -23.69
C HIS A 250 22.84 4.62 -22.65
N ARG A 251 23.43 4.03 -21.60
CA ARG A 251 22.68 3.41 -20.52
C ARG A 251 21.72 4.37 -19.81
N ALA A 252 22.18 5.62 -19.59
CA ALA A 252 21.33 6.65 -18.99
C ALA A 252 20.18 7.05 -19.92
N ALA A 253 20.42 7.13 -21.24
CA ALA A 253 19.39 7.43 -22.22
C ALA A 253 18.35 6.30 -22.33
N ASP A 254 18.80 5.04 -22.38
CA ASP A 254 17.90 3.88 -22.41
C ASP A 254 16.99 3.86 -21.17
N ALA A 255 17.58 4.00 -19.96
CA ALA A 255 16.82 4.02 -18.73
C ALA A 255 15.83 5.21 -18.65
N PHE A 256 16.17 6.37 -19.25
CA PHE A 256 15.25 7.52 -19.31
C PHE A 256 14.06 7.26 -20.24
N VAL A 257 14.26 6.51 -21.32
CA VAL A 257 13.17 6.16 -22.26
C VAL A 257 12.24 5.12 -21.65
N ASP A 258 12.80 4.21 -20.82
CA ASP A 258 12.03 3.13 -20.19
C ASP A 258 11.25 3.57 -18.95
N THR A 259 11.52 4.79 -18.42
CA THR A 259 10.83 5.38 -17.25
C THR A 259 9.67 6.25 -17.67
#